data_45fffa75fcb266f5c7ed49526e932553
#
_entry.id   45fffa75fcb266f5c7ed49526e932553
#
_cell.length_a   1.000
_cell.length_b   1.000
_cell.length_c   1.000
_cell.angle_alpha   90.00
_cell.angle_beta   90.00
_cell.angle_gamma   90.00
#
_symmetry.space_group_name_H-M   'P 1'
#
loop_
_entity.id
_entity.type
_entity.pdbx_description
1 polymer ?
#
loop_
_entity_poly.entity_id
_entity_poly.type
_entity_poly.pdbx_seq_one_letter_code
_entity_poly.pdbx_strand_id
1 'polypeptide(L)'
;MTTDDRPRRSDATRSAILAAARERFAADGYERATIRAIAARAGIDPSMVMRYYGSKEGLFAAAAEFELGLPDFAALPREDVGARAAAYFLERWEDDDSLQVLLRVGVTNEAAATRLRAIFADQLAPVVARVAPSGVDAAARAGLVASQVLGVALTRYVLRLPPVATMGRDELVGWIGPTLQRYLTGEA
;
A
#
# COMPACT_ATOMS: atom_id res chain seq x y z
N MET A 1 -19.68 13.06 -38.98
CA MET A 1 -19.36 11.90 -38.12
C MET A 1 -18.00 12.17 -37.48
N THR A 2 -18.00 13.01 -36.43
CA THR A 2 -16.79 13.39 -35.69
C THR A 2 -16.83 12.63 -34.37
N THR A 3 -16.14 11.47 -34.36
CA THR A 3 -15.96 10.66 -33.17
C THR A 3 -15.08 11.42 -32.17
N ASP A 4 -15.59 11.65 -30.99
CA ASP A 4 -14.96 12.37 -29.88
C ASP A 4 -13.59 11.75 -29.49
N ASP A 5 -12.49 12.38 -29.91
CA ASP A 5 -11.10 11.94 -29.70
C ASP A 5 -10.55 12.42 -28.33
N ARG A 6 -11.37 13.06 -27.48
CA ARG A 6 -10.93 13.64 -26.20
C ARG A 6 -10.63 12.63 -25.11
N PRO A 7 -11.38 11.53 -24.91
CA PRO A 7 -11.04 10.52 -23.90
C PRO A 7 -9.69 9.85 -24.17
N ARG A 8 -9.42 9.48 -25.41
CA ARG A 8 -8.18 8.77 -25.80
C ARG A 8 -6.91 9.60 -25.60
N ARG A 9 -6.95 10.92 -25.88
CA ARG A 9 -5.79 11.81 -25.62
C ARG A 9 -5.50 12.00 -24.14
N SER A 10 -6.53 12.10 -23.32
CA SER A 10 -6.37 12.18 -21.85
C SER A 10 -5.73 10.90 -21.28
N ASP A 11 -6.16 9.75 -21.77
CA ASP A 11 -5.67 8.46 -21.28
C ASP A 11 -4.21 8.20 -21.75
N ALA A 12 -3.89 8.53 -22.99
CA ALA A 12 -2.52 8.46 -23.50
C ALA A 12 -1.58 9.40 -22.71
N THR A 13 -2.03 10.61 -22.39
CA THR A 13 -1.28 11.56 -21.57
C THR A 13 -1.05 11.03 -20.16
N ARG A 14 -2.08 10.47 -19.50
CA ARG A 14 -1.95 9.87 -18.18
C ARG A 14 -0.97 8.69 -18.19
N SER A 15 -1.08 7.80 -19.18
CA SER A 15 -0.18 6.66 -19.33
C SER A 15 1.28 7.09 -19.52
N ALA A 16 1.53 8.12 -20.33
CA ALA A 16 2.88 8.66 -20.53
C ALA A 16 3.47 9.25 -19.24
N ILE A 17 2.66 9.99 -18.47
CA ILE A 17 3.07 10.53 -17.17
C ILE A 17 3.41 9.40 -16.20
N LEU A 18 2.56 8.36 -16.09
CA LEU A 18 2.80 7.24 -15.18
C LEU A 18 4.04 6.44 -15.55
N ALA A 19 4.27 6.18 -16.84
CA ALA A 19 5.48 5.49 -17.30
C ALA A 19 6.75 6.28 -16.93
N ALA A 20 6.78 7.58 -17.22
CA ALA A 20 7.88 8.45 -16.85
C ALA A 20 8.09 8.56 -15.32
N ALA A 21 6.99 8.57 -14.56
CA ALA A 21 7.03 8.62 -13.10
C ALA A 21 7.63 7.33 -12.52
N ARG A 22 7.22 6.16 -13.00
CA ARG A 22 7.78 4.85 -12.58
C ARG A 22 9.29 4.80 -12.81
N GLU A 23 9.74 5.17 -14.02
CA GLU A 23 11.16 5.21 -14.33
C GLU A 23 11.94 6.15 -13.41
N ARG A 24 11.41 7.36 -13.17
CA ARG A 24 12.10 8.36 -12.34
C ARG A 24 12.09 7.98 -10.86
N PHE A 25 10.98 7.49 -10.33
CA PHE A 25 10.93 7.04 -8.94
C PHE A 25 11.80 5.80 -8.69
N ALA A 26 11.89 4.88 -9.66
CA ALA A 26 12.79 3.73 -9.56
C ALA A 26 14.27 4.13 -9.60
N ALA A 27 14.64 5.09 -10.47
CA ALA A 27 16.03 5.51 -10.66
C ALA A 27 16.54 6.43 -9.53
N ASP A 28 15.71 7.39 -9.11
CA ASP A 28 16.12 8.47 -8.19
C ASP A 28 15.62 8.27 -6.75
N GLY A 29 14.66 7.38 -6.54
CA GLY A 29 13.89 7.29 -5.32
C GLY A 29 12.85 8.42 -5.21
N TYR A 30 11.91 8.27 -4.24
CA TYR A 30 10.84 9.25 -4.05
C TYR A 30 11.38 10.65 -3.76
N GLU A 31 12.34 10.80 -2.84
CA GLU A 31 12.79 12.12 -2.38
C GLU A 31 13.43 12.97 -3.49
N ARG A 32 14.28 12.38 -4.33
CA ARG A 32 15.04 13.10 -5.35
C ARG A 32 14.28 13.31 -6.66
N ALA A 33 13.30 12.46 -6.96
CA ALA A 33 12.47 12.64 -8.13
C ALA A 33 11.67 13.95 -8.04
N THR A 34 11.57 14.68 -9.15
CA THR A 34 10.81 15.95 -9.21
C THR A 34 9.74 15.92 -10.28
N ILE A 35 8.63 16.61 -10.05
CA ILE A 35 7.55 16.76 -11.05
C ILE A 35 8.10 17.31 -12.38
N ARG A 36 9.05 18.26 -12.34
CA ARG A 36 9.67 18.82 -13.54
C ARG A 36 10.46 17.79 -14.35
N ALA A 37 11.23 16.95 -13.66
CA ALA A 37 12.00 15.88 -14.33
C ALA A 37 11.09 14.81 -14.94
N ILE A 38 10.01 14.44 -14.24
CA ILE A 38 9.01 13.50 -14.72
C ILE A 38 8.27 14.08 -15.94
N ALA A 39 7.82 15.32 -15.86
CA ALA A 39 7.13 16.02 -16.96
C ALA A 39 8.02 16.12 -18.21
N ALA A 40 9.29 16.51 -18.04
CA ALA A 40 10.26 16.56 -19.12
C ALA A 40 10.47 15.18 -19.78
N ARG A 41 10.56 14.12 -18.98
CA ARG A 41 10.68 12.74 -19.47
C ARG A 41 9.45 12.29 -20.26
N ALA A 42 8.26 12.71 -19.81
CA ALA A 42 6.98 12.41 -20.47
C ALA A 42 6.72 13.29 -21.73
N GLY A 43 7.48 14.36 -21.93
CA GLY A 43 7.23 15.34 -22.99
C GLY A 43 5.98 16.19 -22.74
N ILE A 44 5.65 16.46 -21.45
CA ILE A 44 4.41 17.09 -21.02
C ILE A 44 4.73 18.27 -20.11
N ASP A 45 3.85 19.29 -20.12
CA ASP A 45 4.00 20.44 -19.22
C ASP A 45 3.80 20.01 -17.75
N PRO A 46 4.66 20.47 -16.81
CA PRO A 46 4.52 20.15 -15.39
C PRO A 46 3.16 20.51 -14.79
N SER A 47 2.49 21.54 -15.26
CA SER A 47 1.16 21.94 -14.79
C SER A 47 0.10 20.88 -15.12
N MET A 48 0.26 20.18 -16.22
CA MET A 48 -0.61 19.06 -16.60
C MET A 48 -0.45 17.88 -15.65
N VAL A 49 0.80 17.57 -15.23
CA VAL A 49 1.06 16.53 -14.22
C VAL A 49 0.35 16.89 -12.91
N MET A 50 0.52 18.13 -12.46
CA MET A 50 -0.15 18.63 -11.25
C MET A 50 -1.68 18.60 -11.38
N ARG A 51 -2.22 18.93 -12.54
CA ARG A 51 -3.66 18.87 -12.79
C ARG A 51 -4.24 17.47 -12.71
N TYR A 52 -3.50 16.44 -13.15
CA TYR A 52 -3.97 15.06 -13.13
C TYR A 52 -3.81 14.39 -11.76
N TYR A 53 -2.74 14.70 -11.04
CA TYR A 53 -2.35 13.95 -9.83
C TYR A 53 -2.32 14.80 -8.56
N GLY A 54 -2.50 16.11 -8.66
CA GLY A 54 -2.60 17.05 -7.55
C GLY A 54 -1.28 17.34 -6.84
N SER A 55 -0.46 16.32 -6.62
CA SER A 55 0.82 16.43 -5.89
C SER A 55 1.82 15.39 -6.37
N LYS A 56 3.08 15.52 -5.93
CA LYS A 56 4.13 14.50 -6.15
C LYS A 56 3.75 13.17 -5.49
N GLU A 57 3.17 13.25 -4.30
CA GLU A 57 2.66 12.11 -3.55
C GLU A 57 1.55 11.39 -4.31
N GLY A 58 0.57 12.15 -4.84
CA GLY A 58 -0.53 11.60 -5.63
C GLY A 58 -0.03 10.92 -6.91
N LEU A 59 0.96 11.51 -7.58
CA LEU A 59 1.61 10.90 -8.73
C LEU A 59 2.36 9.63 -8.34
N PHE A 60 3.10 9.66 -7.23
CA PHE A 60 3.82 8.49 -6.72
C PHE A 60 2.85 7.35 -6.39
N ALA A 61 1.79 7.63 -5.65
CA ALA A 61 0.77 6.65 -5.30
C ALA A 61 0.13 5.98 -6.53
N ALA A 62 -0.07 6.75 -7.61
CA ALA A 62 -0.63 6.24 -8.85
C ALA A 62 0.39 5.49 -9.74
N ALA A 63 1.67 5.84 -9.66
CA ALA A 63 2.73 5.31 -10.49
C ALA A 63 3.42 4.08 -9.89
N ALA A 64 3.61 4.04 -8.56
CA ALA A 64 4.36 2.99 -7.91
C ALA A 64 3.62 1.64 -7.94
N GLU A 65 4.36 0.60 -8.25
CA GLU A 65 3.91 -0.78 -8.15
C GLU A 65 4.27 -1.27 -6.75
N PHE A 66 3.24 -1.38 -5.89
CA PHE A 66 3.41 -1.86 -4.53
C PHE A 66 3.15 -3.36 -4.48
N GLU A 67 4.18 -4.11 -4.17
CA GLU A 67 4.11 -5.54 -3.93
C GLU A 67 4.30 -5.80 -2.44
N LEU A 68 3.29 -6.39 -1.79
CA LEU A 68 3.42 -6.78 -0.39
C LEU A 68 4.41 -7.95 -0.23
N GLY A 69 4.54 -8.81 -1.25
CA GLY A 69 5.42 -9.96 -1.19
C GLY A 69 5.06 -10.95 -0.07
N LEU A 70 3.75 -11.07 0.24
CA LEU A 70 3.27 -11.85 1.39
C LEU A 70 3.74 -13.30 1.31
N PRO A 71 4.34 -13.85 2.38
CA PRO A 71 4.72 -15.25 2.43
C PRO A 71 3.49 -16.17 2.42
N ASP A 72 3.70 -17.43 2.13
CA ASP A 72 2.63 -18.41 2.23
C ASP A 72 2.38 -18.78 3.71
N PHE A 73 1.54 -18.00 4.35
CA PHE A 73 1.14 -18.24 5.74
C PHE A 73 0.39 -19.56 5.94
N ALA A 74 -0.19 -20.14 4.89
CA ALA A 74 -0.87 -21.42 4.97
C ALA A 74 0.09 -22.60 5.15
N ALA A 75 1.37 -22.42 4.80
CA ALA A 75 2.42 -23.41 5.02
C ALA A 75 3.01 -23.40 6.44
N LEU A 76 2.63 -22.42 7.27
CA LEU A 76 3.12 -22.32 8.65
C LEU A 76 2.27 -23.15 9.63
N PRO A 77 2.85 -23.56 10.78
CA PRO A 77 2.05 -24.04 11.91
C PRO A 77 0.95 -23.03 12.24
N ARG A 78 -0.27 -23.55 12.44
CA ARG A 78 -1.45 -22.69 12.61
C ARG A 78 -1.31 -21.70 13.78
N GLU A 79 -0.66 -22.13 14.86
CA GLU A 79 -0.39 -21.35 16.06
C GLU A 79 0.57 -20.18 15.85
N ASP A 80 1.45 -20.26 14.83
CA ASP A 80 2.50 -19.26 14.59
C ASP A 80 2.07 -18.16 13.59
N VAL A 81 0.96 -18.36 12.88
CA VAL A 81 0.54 -17.48 11.77
C VAL A 81 0.44 -16.03 12.19
N GLY A 82 -0.17 -15.75 13.34
CA GLY A 82 -0.38 -14.37 13.81
C GLY A 82 0.91 -13.64 14.15
N ALA A 83 1.82 -14.31 14.88
CA ALA A 83 3.13 -13.73 15.23
C ALA A 83 4.00 -13.52 14.00
N ARG A 84 4.01 -14.47 13.06
CA ARG A 84 4.75 -14.36 11.80
C ARG A 84 4.19 -13.29 10.89
N ALA A 85 2.87 -13.15 10.81
CA ALA A 85 2.22 -12.06 10.08
C ALA A 85 2.59 -10.70 10.68
N ALA A 86 2.52 -10.54 12.01
CA ALA A 86 2.91 -9.32 12.70
C ALA A 86 4.35 -8.93 12.41
N ALA A 87 5.29 -9.87 12.58
CA ALA A 87 6.72 -9.65 12.33
C ALA A 87 6.97 -9.24 10.87
N TYR A 88 6.37 -9.96 9.91
CA TYR A 88 6.49 -9.67 8.49
C TYR A 88 5.99 -8.27 8.12
N PHE A 89 4.81 -7.89 8.61
CA PHE A 89 4.26 -6.56 8.32
C PHE A 89 5.12 -5.44 8.90
N LEU A 90 5.65 -5.58 10.11
CA LEU A 90 6.55 -4.58 10.69
C LEU A 90 7.83 -4.45 9.87
N GLU A 91 8.46 -5.58 9.50
CA GLU A 91 9.64 -5.59 8.63
C GLU A 91 9.36 -4.89 7.30
N ARG A 92 8.26 -5.25 6.63
CA ARG A 92 7.88 -4.66 5.35
C ARG A 92 7.67 -3.15 5.41
N TRP A 93 7.12 -2.63 6.52
CA TRP A 93 6.92 -1.20 6.74
C TRP A 93 8.21 -0.47 7.12
N GLU A 94 9.18 -1.15 7.69
CA GLU A 94 10.49 -0.60 8.03
C GLU A 94 11.45 -0.59 6.84
N ASP A 95 11.34 -1.56 5.94
CA ASP A 95 12.21 -1.69 4.77
C ASP A 95 11.80 -0.80 3.59
N ASP A 96 10.56 -0.34 3.54
CA ASP A 96 10.03 0.38 2.37
C ASP A 96 9.21 1.63 2.75
N ASP A 97 9.87 2.78 2.69
CA ASP A 97 9.24 4.09 2.92
C ASP A 97 8.08 4.38 1.95
N SER A 98 8.03 3.69 0.81
CA SER A 98 6.98 3.86 -0.19
C SER A 98 5.60 3.53 0.35
N LEU A 99 5.49 2.49 1.20
CA LEU A 99 4.23 2.13 1.86
C LEU A 99 3.79 3.21 2.84
N GLN A 100 4.74 3.84 3.55
CA GLN A 100 4.45 4.94 4.46
C GLN A 100 3.94 6.17 3.71
N VAL A 101 4.55 6.49 2.55
CA VAL A 101 4.08 7.58 1.66
C VAL A 101 2.69 7.26 1.15
N LEU A 102 2.44 6.04 0.67
CA LEU A 102 1.14 5.61 0.16
C LEU A 102 0.05 5.72 1.24
N LEU A 103 0.33 5.29 2.46
CA LEU A 103 -0.62 5.38 3.58
C LEU A 103 -0.95 6.83 3.92
N ARG A 104 0.09 7.69 4.02
CA ARG A 104 -0.08 9.11 4.34
C ARG A 104 -0.98 9.83 3.33
N VAL A 105 -0.77 9.53 2.05
CA VAL A 105 -1.50 10.17 0.96
C VAL A 105 -2.87 9.54 0.74
N GLY A 106 -3.03 8.25 1.04
CA GLY A 106 -4.27 7.50 0.83
C GLY A 106 -5.49 8.04 1.58
N VAL A 107 -5.26 8.80 2.65
CA VAL A 107 -6.36 9.43 3.42
C VAL A 107 -6.96 10.64 2.69
N THR A 108 -6.18 11.33 1.84
CA THR A 108 -6.58 12.61 1.22
C THR A 108 -6.58 12.59 -0.31
N ASN A 109 -6.07 11.53 -0.92
CA ASN A 109 -5.93 11.43 -2.37
C ASN A 109 -6.61 10.17 -2.90
N GLU A 110 -7.59 10.33 -3.79
CA GLU A 110 -8.40 9.22 -4.31
C GLU A 110 -7.59 8.22 -5.13
N ALA A 111 -6.57 8.64 -5.87
CA ALA A 111 -5.72 7.72 -6.62
C ALA A 111 -4.93 6.80 -5.68
N ALA A 112 -4.40 7.36 -4.58
CA ALA A 112 -3.72 6.61 -3.54
C ALA A 112 -4.69 5.66 -2.78
N ALA A 113 -5.88 6.14 -2.44
CA ALA A 113 -6.93 5.31 -1.82
C ALA A 113 -7.33 4.15 -2.73
N THR A 114 -7.47 4.40 -4.04
CA THR A 114 -7.75 3.35 -5.04
C THR A 114 -6.62 2.31 -5.07
N ARG A 115 -5.36 2.76 -5.01
CA ARG A 115 -4.22 1.83 -4.97
C ARG A 115 -4.19 0.99 -3.70
N LEU A 116 -4.48 1.59 -2.54
CA LEU A 116 -4.60 0.83 -1.28
C LEU A 116 -5.71 -0.23 -1.36
N ARG A 117 -6.88 0.11 -1.93
CA ARG A 117 -7.97 -0.86 -2.16
C ARG A 117 -7.55 -1.99 -3.08
N ALA A 118 -6.80 -1.71 -4.15
CA ALA A 118 -6.28 -2.73 -5.06
C ALA A 118 -5.28 -3.67 -4.35
N ILE A 119 -4.32 -3.12 -3.59
CA ILE A 119 -3.39 -3.92 -2.79
C ILE A 119 -4.16 -4.85 -1.82
N PHE A 120 -5.19 -4.33 -1.16
CA PHE A 120 -6.04 -5.13 -0.30
C PHE A 120 -6.73 -6.26 -1.07
N ALA A 121 -7.40 -5.95 -2.18
CA ALA A 121 -8.20 -6.91 -2.93
C ALA A 121 -7.33 -7.98 -3.63
N ASP A 122 -6.21 -7.55 -4.22
CA ASP A 122 -5.42 -8.39 -5.12
C ASP A 122 -4.32 -9.16 -4.39
N GLN A 123 -3.84 -8.65 -3.24
CA GLN A 123 -2.71 -9.25 -2.54
C GLN A 123 -3.06 -9.76 -1.14
N LEU A 124 -3.74 -8.97 -0.29
CA LEU A 124 -4.01 -9.38 1.09
C LEU A 124 -5.19 -10.37 1.18
N ALA A 125 -6.33 -10.04 0.58
CA ALA A 125 -7.54 -10.83 0.73
C ALA A 125 -7.39 -12.29 0.25
N PRO A 126 -6.71 -12.60 -0.88
CA PRO A 126 -6.48 -13.98 -1.30
C PRO A 126 -5.59 -14.77 -0.32
N VAL A 127 -4.61 -14.12 0.30
CA VAL A 127 -3.73 -14.76 1.30
C VAL A 127 -4.53 -15.09 2.56
N VAL A 128 -5.34 -14.14 3.06
CA VAL A 128 -6.21 -14.39 4.22
C VAL A 128 -7.21 -15.51 3.94
N ALA A 129 -7.78 -15.56 2.73
CA ALA A 129 -8.73 -16.62 2.35
C ALA A 129 -8.13 -18.03 2.40
N ARG A 130 -6.81 -18.17 2.13
CA ARG A 130 -6.13 -19.47 2.23
C ARG A 130 -5.88 -19.93 3.67
N VAL A 131 -5.79 -18.99 4.61
CA VAL A 131 -5.47 -19.26 6.02
C VAL A 131 -6.73 -19.37 6.88
N ALA A 132 -7.77 -18.66 6.52
CA ALA A 132 -9.02 -18.60 7.27
C ALA A 132 -9.70 -19.97 7.37
N PRO A 133 -10.38 -20.29 8.50
CA PRO A 133 -11.17 -21.52 8.62
C PRO A 133 -12.27 -21.59 7.55
N SER A 134 -12.66 -22.82 7.20
CA SER A 134 -13.79 -23.04 6.30
C SER A 134 -15.09 -22.50 6.89
N GLY A 135 -15.95 -21.92 6.05
CA GLY A 135 -17.26 -21.44 6.46
C GLY A 135 -17.30 -20.07 7.13
N VAL A 136 -16.16 -19.36 7.23
CA VAL A 136 -16.09 -17.98 7.74
C VAL A 136 -16.02 -16.97 6.60
N ASP A 137 -16.41 -15.72 6.88
CA ASP A 137 -16.24 -14.60 5.94
C ASP A 137 -14.77 -14.17 5.89
N ALA A 138 -14.03 -14.72 4.92
CA ALA A 138 -12.62 -14.41 4.72
C ALA A 138 -12.41 -12.93 4.32
N ALA A 139 -13.36 -12.30 3.62
CA ALA A 139 -13.24 -10.90 3.22
C ALA A 139 -13.36 -9.97 4.45
N ALA A 140 -14.30 -10.23 5.35
CA ALA A 140 -14.40 -9.50 6.61
C ALA A 140 -13.12 -9.64 7.46
N ARG A 141 -12.58 -10.86 7.52
CA ARG A 141 -11.32 -11.12 8.24
C ARG A 141 -10.13 -10.39 7.63
N ALA A 142 -10.02 -10.38 6.30
CA ALA A 142 -9.00 -9.60 5.61
C ALA A 142 -9.15 -8.09 5.93
N GLY A 143 -10.37 -7.58 6.00
CA GLY A 143 -10.64 -6.21 6.45
C GLY A 143 -10.17 -5.93 7.87
N LEU A 144 -10.37 -6.86 8.81
CA LEU A 144 -9.88 -6.75 10.19
C LEU A 144 -8.34 -6.78 10.25
N VAL A 145 -7.71 -7.67 9.51
CA VAL A 145 -6.24 -7.72 9.39
C VAL A 145 -5.71 -6.39 8.84
N ALA A 146 -6.29 -5.89 7.74
CA ALA A 146 -5.90 -4.62 7.16
C ALA A 146 -6.08 -3.46 8.14
N SER A 147 -7.19 -3.38 8.86
CA SER A 147 -7.44 -2.31 9.83
C SER A 147 -6.42 -2.33 10.96
N GLN A 148 -6.06 -3.51 11.48
CA GLN A 148 -5.04 -3.65 12.52
C GLN A 148 -3.66 -3.22 12.03
N VAL A 149 -3.23 -3.74 10.87
CA VAL A 149 -1.90 -3.44 10.30
C VAL A 149 -1.77 -1.98 9.90
N LEU A 150 -2.77 -1.42 9.21
CA LEU A 150 -2.76 -0.01 8.81
C LEU A 150 -2.85 0.93 10.01
N GLY A 151 -3.61 0.56 11.05
CA GLY A 151 -3.68 1.32 12.30
C GLY A 151 -2.33 1.39 13.01
N VAL A 152 -1.63 0.26 13.12
CA VAL A 152 -0.26 0.21 13.68
C VAL A 152 0.70 1.00 12.82
N ALA A 153 0.66 0.83 11.51
CA ALA A 153 1.53 1.57 10.60
C ALA A 153 1.31 3.08 10.66
N LEU A 154 0.06 3.52 10.69
CA LEU A 154 -0.30 4.93 10.82
C LEU A 154 0.21 5.52 12.15
N THR A 155 -0.05 4.84 13.27
CA THR A 155 0.32 5.34 14.60
C THR A 155 1.82 5.31 14.85
N ARG A 156 2.53 4.27 14.37
CA ARG A 156 3.96 4.08 14.58
C ARG A 156 4.80 4.94 13.64
N TYR A 157 4.55 4.88 12.33
CA TYR A 157 5.45 5.44 11.32
C TYR A 157 5.03 6.82 10.80
N VAL A 158 3.72 7.10 10.76
CA VAL A 158 3.21 8.36 10.22
C VAL A 158 2.97 9.39 11.32
N LEU A 159 2.13 9.05 12.32
CA LEU A 159 1.80 9.94 13.44
C LEU A 159 2.86 9.92 14.54
N ARG A 160 3.67 8.87 14.62
CA ARG A 160 4.74 8.68 15.61
C ARG A 160 4.25 8.88 17.04
N LEU A 161 3.12 8.26 17.38
CA LEU A 161 2.55 8.32 18.74
C LEU A 161 3.53 7.66 19.73
N PRO A 162 4.02 8.38 20.76
CA PRO A 162 5.16 7.95 21.56
C PRO A 162 5.12 6.52 22.10
N PRO A 163 4.02 6.01 22.70
CA PRO A 163 4.06 4.64 23.18
C PRO A 163 4.32 3.62 22.08
N VAL A 164 3.59 3.70 20.97
CA VAL A 164 3.71 2.74 19.86
C VAL A 164 4.97 2.97 19.02
N ALA A 165 5.35 4.24 18.83
CA ALA A 165 6.52 4.59 18.02
C ALA A 165 7.85 4.14 18.66
N THR A 166 7.92 4.09 19.98
CA THR A 166 9.12 3.72 20.75
C THR A 166 9.16 2.27 21.20
N MET A 167 8.05 1.55 21.08
CA MET A 167 7.97 0.13 21.42
C MET A 167 8.91 -0.72 20.56
N GLY A 168 9.62 -1.68 21.16
CA GLY A 168 10.47 -2.62 20.41
C GLY A 168 9.66 -3.49 19.45
N ARG A 169 10.30 -4.00 18.39
CA ARG A 169 9.64 -4.86 17.39
C ARG A 169 9.04 -6.10 18.06
N ASP A 170 9.83 -6.83 18.85
CA ASP A 170 9.37 -8.08 19.50
C ASP A 170 8.24 -7.82 20.49
N GLU A 171 8.31 -6.72 21.22
CA GLU A 171 7.25 -6.31 22.13
C GLU A 171 5.96 -6.04 21.35
N LEU A 172 6.03 -5.29 20.24
CA LEU A 172 4.88 -5.00 19.41
C LEU A 172 4.30 -6.24 18.75
N VAL A 173 5.16 -7.17 18.28
CA VAL A 173 4.73 -8.50 17.79
C VAL A 173 3.98 -9.26 18.88
N GLY A 174 4.47 -9.23 20.12
CA GLY A 174 3.80 -9.85 21.26
C GLY A 174 2.39 -9.34 21.52
N TRP A 175 2.15 -8.04 21.27
CA TRP A 175 0.83 -7.44 21.42
C TRP A 175 -0.09 -7.64 20.23
N ILE A 176 0.39 -7.45 19.01
CA ILE A 176 -0.48 -7.50 17.82
C ILE A 176 -0.61 -8.90 17.24
N GLY A 177 0.38 -9.78 17.47
CA GLY A 177 0.37 -11.16 16.99
C GLY A 177 -0.87 -11.94 17.42
N PRO A 178 -1.25 -11.98 18.70
CA PRO A 178 -2.47 -12.64 19.15
C PRO A 178 -3.74 -12.09 18.51
N THR A 179 -3.80 -10.79 18.25
CA THR A 179 -4.94 -10.16 17.56
C THR A 179 -5.03 -10.62 16.11
N LEU A 180 -3.90 -10.61 15.38
CA LEU A 180 -3.83 -11.13 14.01
C LEU A 180 -4.11 -12.64 13.98
N GLN A 181 -3.62 -13.40 14.95
CA GLN A 181 -3.91 -14.83 15.11
C GLN A 181 -5.41 -15.09 15.15
N ARG A 182 -6.13 -14.33 15.99
CA ARG A 182 -7.58 -14.43 16.09
C ARG A 182 -8.27 -14.12 14.75
N TYR A 183 -7.84 -13.06 14.05
CA TYR A 183 -8.42 -12.69 12.76
C TYR A 183 -8.14 -13.72 11.66
N LEU A 184 -6.94 -14.26 11.63
CA LEU A 184 -6.50 -15.17 10.57
C LEU A 184 -7.00 -16.59 10.77
N THR A 185 -6.93 -17.13 12.00
CA THR A 185 -7.15 -18.55 12.25
C THR A 185 -8.20 -18.84 13.32
N GLY A 186 -8.66 -17.85 14.08
CA GLY A 186 -9.64 -18.05 15.15
C GLY A 186 -10.99 -18.55 14.62
N GLU A 187 -11.69 -19.35 15.41
CA GLU A 187 -13.09 -19.67 15.19
C GLU A 187 -13.96 -18.46 15.54
N ALA A 188 -15.09 -18.28 14.85
CA ALA A 188 -16.01 -17.15 15.04
C ALA A 188 -16.79 -17.29 16.34
#